data_61265ea2a6ef8a2d870d2e582d3c743f
#
_entry.id   61265ea2a6ef8a2d870d2e582d3c743f
#
_cell.length_a   1.000
_cell.length_b   1.000
_cell.length_c   1.000
_cell.angle_alpha   90.00
_cell.angle_beta   90.00
_cell.angle_gamma   90.00
#
_symmetry.space_group_name_H-M   'P 1'
#
loop_
_entity.id
_entity.type
_entity.pdbx_description
1 polymer ?
#
loop_
_entity_poly.entity_id
_entity_poly.type
_entity_poly.pdbx_seq_one_letter_code
_entity_poly.pdbx_strand_id
1 'polypeptide(L)'
;MEGLTFEDAAQQHPEEYAALLRRDFDHVLAGGESYRQLLDRARNKLDDVIESNRGGRIVVFSHTGTICILALHLMGALDSPELKPVWISSSNCGITRFELRPDGFVRVLNVNDTSHL
;
A
#
# COMPACT_ATOMS: atom_id res chain seq x y z
N MET A 1 15.43 -3.13 -9.19
CA MET A 1 15.75 -4.30 -8.34
C MET A 1 14.89 -5.52 -8.62
N GLU A 2 14.15 -5.53 -9.71
CA GLU A 2 13.36 -6.70 -10.10
C GLU A 2 14.25 -7.93 -10.31
N GLY A 3 13.75 -9.10 -9.92
CA GLY A 3 14.45 -10.37 -10.06
C GLY A 3 15.59 -10.61 -9.09
N LEU A 4 15.86 -9.69 -8.16
CA LEU A 4 16.93 -9.81 -7.18
C LEU A 4 16.40 -10.29 -5.84
N THR A 5 17.19 -11.12 -5.14
CA THR A 5 16.97 -11.40 -3.73
C THR A 5 17.37 -10.20 -2.88
N PHE A 6 16.98 -10.17 -1.60
CA PHE A 6 17.44 -9.12 -0.68
C PHE A 6 18.96 -9.08 -0.56
N GLU A 7 19.60 -10.23 -0.57
CA GLU A 7 21.05 -10.33 -0.51
C GLU A 7 21.70 -9.74 -1.76
N ASP A 8 21.19 -10.06 -2.96
CA ASP A 8 21.65 -9.51 -4.22
C ASP A 8 21.45 -8.00 -4.27
N ALA A 9 20.30 -7.50 -3.79
CA ALA A 9 20.01 -6.07 -3.73
C ALA A 9 21.00 -5.34 -2.81
N ALA A 10 21.36 -5.92 -1.67
CA ALA A 10 22.34 -5.33 -0.75
C ALA A 10 23.73 -5.21 -1.39
N GLN A 11 24.12 -6.17 -2.23
CA GLN A 11 25.41 -6.19 -2.91
C GLN A 11 25.46 -5.30 -4.15
N GLN A 12 24.41 -5.32 -4.98
CA GLN A 12 24.39 -4.64 -6.27
C GLN A 12 23.80 -3.22 -6.20
N HIS A 13 22.91 -2.97 -5.25
CA HIS A 13 22.22 -1.69 -5.04
C HIS A 13 22.25 -1.30 -3.56
N PRO A 14 23.44 -1.02 -2.97
CA PRO A 14 23.56 -0.78 -1.54
C PRO A 14 22.79 0.46 -1.07
N GLU A 15 22.72 1.52 -1.88
CA GLU A 15 22.00 2.74 -1.51
C GLU A 15 20.49 2.53 -1.50
N GLU A 16 19.94 1.85 -2.51
CA GLU A 16 18.54 1.48 -2.57
C GLU A 16 18.16 0.53 -1.44
N TYR A 17 19.01 -0.44 -1.15
CA TYR A 17 18.79 -1.38 -0.06
C TYR A 17 18.76 -0.67 1.29
N ALA A 18 19.71 0.26 1.51
CA ALA A 18 19.75 1.07 2.73
C ALA A 18 18.49 1.95 2.86
N ALA A 19 18.01 2.55 1.76
CA ALA A 19 16.79 3.34 1.75
C ALA A 19 15.55 2.50 2.09
N LEU A 20 15.46 1.26 1.59
CA LEU A 20 14.40 0.33 1.94
C LEU A 20 14.40 0.01 3.44
N LEU A 21 15.58 -0.21 4.03
CA LEU A 21 15.70 -0.46 5.47
C LEU A 21 15.29 0.74 6.31
N ARG A 22 15.59 1.97 5.85
CA ARG A 22 15.18 3.21 6.52
C ARG A 22 13.73 3.59 6.30
N ARG A 23 13.05 2.93 5.37
CA ARG A 23 11.70 3.29 4.89
C ARG A 23 11.64 4.73 4.40
N ASP A 24 12.61 5.09 3.57
CA ASP A 24 12.71 6.41 2.96
C ASP A 24 11.72 6.52 1.81
N PHE A 25 10.61 7.22 2.06
CA PHE A 25 9.53 7.35 1.08
C PHE A 25 9.88 8.23 -0.12
N ASP A 26 10.88 9.07 0.00
CA ASP A 26 11.28 9.96 -1.08
C ASP A 26 12.43 9.40 -1.92
N HIS A 27 13.02 8.27 -1.52
CA HIS A 27 14.07 7.62 -2.29
C HIS A 27 13.49 7.00 -3.56
N VAL A 28 14.09 7.33 -4.71
CA VAL A 28 13.70 6.76 -6.00
C VAL A 28 14.60 5.58 -6.32
N LEU A 29 14.00 4.40 -6.46
CA LEU A 29 14.74 3.20 -6.89
C LEU A 29 15.19 3.33 -8.33
N ALA A 30 16.34 2.73 -8.66
CA ALA A 30 16.87 2.73 -10.02
C ALA A 30 15.84 2.18 -11.01
N GLY A 31 15.41 3.00 -11.98
CA GLY A 31 14.39 2.66 -12.96
C GLY A 31 12.96 2.60 -12.42
N GLY A 32 12.74 3.09 -11.21
CA GLY A 32 11.44 3.06 -10.54
C GLY A 32 10.98 4.42 -10.02
N GLU A 33 10.02 4.39 -9.11
CA GLU A 33 9.49 5.57 -8.42
C GLU A 33 9.70 5.44 -6.90
N SER A 34 9.63 6.57 -6.17
CA SER A 34 9.67 6.55 -4.71
C SER A 34 8.34 6.00 -4.14
N TYR A 35 8.36 5.60 -2.87
CA TYR A 35 7.11 5.21 -2.18
C TYR A 35 6.12 6.35 -2.12
N ARG A 36 6.58 7.59 -1.98
CA ARG A 36 5.69 8.76 -1.99
C ARG A 36 5.01 8.95 -3.33
N GLN A 37 5.73 8.79 -4.44
CA GLN A 37 5.15 8.85 -5.79
C GLN A 37 4.13 7.73 -6.00
N LEU A 38 4.46 6.50 -5.57
CA LEU A 38 3.54 5.37 -5.61
C LEU A 38 2.29 5.65 -4.78
N LEU A 39 2.46 6.17 -3.56
CA LEU A 39 1.37 6.51 -2.65
C LEU A 39 0.42 7.51 -3.30
N ASP A 40 0.94 8.61 -3.85
CA ASP A 40 0.12 9.65 -4.47
C ASP A 40 -0.65 9.11 -5.68
N ARG A 41 0.02 8.35 -6.53
CA ARG A 41 -0.59 7.74 -7.72
C ARG A 41 -1.67 6.73 -7.33
N ALA A 42 -1.38 5.86 -6.38
CA ALA A 42 -2.29 4.79 -5.97
C ALA A 42 -3.53 5.34 -5.28
N ARG A 43 -3.36 6.26 -4.32
CA ARG A 43 -4.51 6.82 -3.59
C ARG A 43 -5.40 7.68 -4.48
N ASN A 44 -4.83 8.46 -5.38
CA ASN A 44 -5.62 9.25 -6.33
C ASN A 44 -6.46 8.36 -7.23
N LYS A 45 -5.88 7.26 -7.72
CA LYS A 45 -6.60 6.29 -8.52
C LYS A 45 -7.71 5.60 -7.74
N LEU A 46 -7.44 5.22 -6.49
CA LEU A 46 -8.45 4.61 -5.63
C LEU A 46 -9.61 5.57 -5.37
N ASP A 47 -9.33 6.83 -5.05
CA ASP A 47 -10.35 7.83 -4.82
C ASP A 47 -11.25 8.02 -6.06
N ASP A 48 -10.66 8.06 -7.25
CA ASP A 48 -11.40 8.16 -8.52
C ASP A 48 -12.31 6.93 -8.74
N VAL A 49 -11.79 5.74 -8.49
CA VAL A 49 -12.56 4.49 -8.64
C VAL A 49 -13.72 4.43 -7.65
N ILE A 50 -13.48 4.83 -6.40
CA ILE A 50 -14.54 4.87 -5.38
C ILE A 50 -15.62 5.86 -5.78
N GLU A 51 -15.25 7.07 -6.19
CA GLU A 51 -16.20 8.10 -6.59
C GLU A 51 -17.05 7.67 -7.78
N SER A 52 -16.45 6.99 -8.77
CA SER A 52 -17.13 6.52 -9.95
C SER A 52 -18.06 5.32 -9.71
N ASN A 53 -17.94 4.67 -8.55
CA ASN A 53 -18.65 3.43 -8.23
C ASN A 53 -19.38 3.48 -6.88
N ARG A 54 -19.85 4.66 -6.48
CA ARG A 54 -20.57 4.82 -5.21
C ARG A 54 -21.78 3.90 -5.14
N GLY A 55 -21.94 3.24 -4.00
CA GLY A 55 -22.99 2.25 -3.78
C GLY A 55 -22.71 0.89 -4.37
N GLY A 56 -21.59 0.73 -5.08
CA GLY A 56 -21.20 -0.53 -5.71
C GLY A 56 -20.20 -1.33 -4.88
N ARG A 57 -19.71 -2.37 -5.52
CA ARG A 57 -18.64 -3.23 -4.99
C ARG A 57 -17.41 -3.09 -5.87
N ILE A 58 -16.27 -2.90 -5.24
CA ILE A 58 -14.99 -2.73 -5.91
C ILE A 58 -14.03 -3.81 -5.44
N VAL A 59 -13.36 -4.46 -6.38
CA VAL A 59 -12.28 -5.41 -6.08
C VAL A 59 -11.02 -4.89 -6.71
N VAL A 60 -9.97 -4.77 -5.91
CA VAL A 60 -8.65 -4.32 -6.36
C VAL A 60 -7.66 -5.45 -6.18
N PHE A 61 -7.00 -5.82 -7.26
CA PHE A 61 -5.88 -6.77 -7.25
C PHE A 61 -4.58 -5.98 -7.33
N SER A 62 -3.70 -6.20 -6.38
CA SER A 62 -2.46 -5.45 -6.32
C SER A 62 -1.37 -6.23 -5.57
N HIS A 63 -0.30 -5.55 -5.21
CA HIS A 63 0.86 -6.11 -4.52
C HIS A 63 0.89 -5.63 -3.07
N THR A 64 1.60 -6.36 -2.21
CA THR A 64 1.58 -6.13 -0.77
C THR A 64 1.89 -4.68 -0.36
N GLY A 65 2.89 -4.05 -0.98
CA GLY A 65 3.23 -2.66 -0.66
C GLY A 65 2.13 -1.67 -1.02
N THR A 66 1.54 -1.82 -2.20
CA THR A 66 0.43 -0.97 -2.64
C THR A 66 -0.83 -1.22 -1.82
N ILE A 67 -1.14 -2.47 -1.50
CA ILE A 67 -2.27 -2.81 -0.63
C ILE A 67 -2.12 -2.16 0.74
N CYS A 68 -0.92 -2.20 1.31
CA CYS A 68 -0.63 -1.52 2.58
C CYS A 68 -0.93 -0.02 2.50
N ILE A 69 -0.43 0.65 1.46
CA ILE A 69 -0.64 2.08 1.23
C ILE A 69 -2.14 2.40 1.11
N LEU A 70 -2.85 1.64 0.29
CA LEU A 70 -4.28 1.86 0.07
C LEU A 70 -5.10 1.63 1.34
N ALA A 71 -4.76 0.60 2.12
CA ALA A 71 -5.43 0.33 3.38
C ALA A 71 -5.20 1.48 4.39
N LEU A 72 -3.97 1.95 4.53
CA LEU A 72 -3.65 3.08 5.40
C LEU A 72 -4.36 4.36 4.96
N HIS A 73 -4.47 4.59 3.65
CA HIS A 73 -5.20 5.72 3.09
C HIS A 73 -6.68 5.67 3.49
N LEU A 74 -7.33 4.53 3.33
CA LEU A 74 -8.74 4.36 3.70
C LEU A 74 -8.98 4.53 5.20
N MET A 75 -8.00 4.17 6.01
CA MET A 75 -8.06 4.35 7.47
C MET A 75 -7.77 5.81 7.91
N GLY A 76 -7.40 6.69 6.97
CA GLY A 76 -7.01 8.06 7.28
C GLY A 76 -5.65 8.18 7.96
N ALA A 77 -4.86 7.12 7.96
CA ALA A 77 -3.61 7.06 8.71
C ALA A 77 -2.43 7.77 8.02
N LEU A 78 -2.51 8.01 6.71
CA LEU A 78 -1.42 8.64 5.97
C LEU A 78 -1.32 10.15 6.17
N ASP A 79 -2.39 10.79 6.59
CA ASP A 79 -2.45 12.24 6.72
C ASP A 79 -2.13 12.73 8.15
N SER A 80 -1.81 11.82 9.05
CA SER A 80 -1.45 12.17 10.43
C SER A 80 0.06 12.44 10.55
N PRO A 81 0.47 13.65 10.98
CA PRO A 81 1.89 13.96 11.18
C PRO A 81 2.50 13.20 12.37
N GLU A 82 1.67 12.65 13.24
CA GLU A 82 2.10 11.91 14.44
C GLU A 82 2.11 10.40 14.19
N LEU A 83 1.80 9.95 12.96
CA LEU A 83 1.72 8.54 12.65
C LEU A 83 3.09 7.87 12.83
N LYS A 84 3.13 6.88 13.69
CA LYS A 84 4.29 5.97 13.75
C LYS A 84 4.32 5.11 12.51
N PRO A 85 5.51 4.65 12.06
CA PRO A 85 5.60 3.72 10.94
C PRO A 85 4.74 2.48 11.21
N VAL A 86 3.76 2.24 10.35
CA VAL A 86 2.85 1.10 10.44
C VAL A 86 2.88 0.37 9.10
N TRP A 87 2.95 -0.94 9.16
CA TRP A 87 2.88 -1.80 7.98
C TRP A 87 1.74 -2.78 8.14
N ILE A 88 0.85 -2.81 7.15
CA ILE A 88 -0.22 -3.79 7.06
C ILE A 88 0.25 -4.89 6.13
N SER A 89 0.43 -6.08 6.66
CA SER A 89 0.91 -7.22 5.91
C SER A 89 -0.17 -7.82 5.04
N SER A 90 0.21 -8.31 3.86
CA SER A 90 -0.66 -9.06 2.97
C SER A 90 0.09 -10.28 2.47
N SER A 91 -0.48 -11.45 2.73
CA SER A 91 -0.01 -12.71 2.16
C SER A 91 -0.51 -12.86 0.73
N ASN A 92 0.11 -13.72 -0.05
CA ASN A 92 -0.41 -14.07 -1.38
C ASN A 92 -1.86 -14.56 -1.25
N CYS A 93 -2.75 -13.99 -2.07
CA CYS A 93 -4.18 -14.26 -2.04
C CYS A 93 -4.90 -13.85 -0.74
N GLY A 94 -4.23 -13.09 0.11
CA GLY A 94 -4.87 -12.48 1.29
C GLY A 94 -5.88 -11.41 0.89
N ILE A 95 -7.00 -11.33 1.61
CA ILE A 95 -8.09 -10.40 1.32
C ILE A 95 -8.22 -9.41 2.47
N THR A 96 -8.18 -8.12 2.14
CA THR A 96 -8.47 -7.03 3.07
C THR A 96 -9.74 -6.33 2.59
N ARG A 97 -10.72 -6.18 3.47
CA ARG A 97 -12.04 -5.64 3.10
C ARG A 97 -12.39 -4.42 3.92
N PHE A 98 -12.99 -3.45 3.24
CA PHE A 98 -13.52 -2.23 3.83
C PHE A 98 -14.97 -2.03 3.43
N GLU A 99 -15.73 -1.40 4.31
CA GLU A 99 -17.04 -0.83 4.00
C GLU A 99 -16.93 0.68 4.11
N LEU A 100 -17.23 1.38 3.02
CA LEU A 100 -17.20 2.84 2.96
C LEU A 100 -18.64 3.35 2.95
N ARG A 101 -19.01 4.13 3.98
CA ARG A 101 -20.35 4.69 4.09
C ARG A 101 -20.42 6.10 3.51
N PRO A 102 -21.60 6.54 3.04
CA PRO A 102 -21.76 7.88 2.47
C PRO A 102 -21.40 9.03 3.42
N ASP A 103 -21.52 8.79 4.74
CA ASP A 103 -21.17 9.78 5.78
C ASP A 103 -19.67 9.87 6.08
N GLY A 104 -18.84 9.11 5.37
CA GLY A 104 -17.41 9.06 5.57
C GLY A 104 -16.94 8.05 6.60
N PHE A 105 -17.86 7.32 7.23
CA PHE A 105 -17.50 6.25 8.17
C PHE A 105 -16.90 5.08 7.40
N VAL A 106 -15.75 4.59 7.87
CA VAL A 106 -15.05 3.45 7.27
C VAL A 106 -15.00 2.30 8.28
N ARG A 107 -15.48 1.14 7.86
CA ARG A 107 -15.35 -0.09 8.65
C ARG A 107 -14.32 -0.99 8.03
N VAL A 108 -13.37 -1.44 8.85
CA VAL A 108 -12.41 -2.47 8.46
C VAL A 108 -13.04 -3.83 8.82
N LEU A 109 -13.38 -4.60 7.80
CA LEU A 109 -14.07 -5.88 7.98
C LEU A 109 -13.10 -7.04 8.18
N ASN A 110 -12.05 -7.07 7.36
CA ASN A 110 -11.01 -8.10 7.42
C ASN A 110 -9.67 -7.47 7.06
N VAL A 111 -8.60 -8.00 7.62
CA VAL A 111 -7.23 -7.66 7.24
C VAL A 111 -6.49 -8.96 6.96
N ASN A 112 -5.96 -9.08 5.75
CA ASN A 112 -5.18 -10.23 5.32
C ASN A 112 -5.86 -11.57 5.63
N ASP A 113 -7.13 -11.68 5.29
CA ASP A 113 -7.89 -12.92 5.48
C ASP A 113 -7.45 -13.96 4.46
N THR A 114 -6.93 -15.09 4.94
CA THR A 114 -6.50 -16.22 4.13
C THR A 114 -7.32 -17.48 4.39
N SER A 115 -8.47 -17.35 5.05
CA SER A 115 -9.30 -18.49 5.46
C SER A 115 -9.86 -19.31 4.29
N HIS A 116 -9.88 -18.74 3.08
CA HIS A 116 -10.34 -19.42 1.86
C HIS A 116 -9.28 -20.32 1.20
N LEU A 117 -8.05 -20.29 1.70
CA LEU A 117 -6.94 -21.08 1.16
C LEU A 117 -6.89 -22.50 1.75
#